data_0f07ae50f29afbaef3f22afb345f1ebc
#
_entry.id   0f07ae50f29afbaef3f22afb345f1ebc
#
_cell.length_a   1.000
_cell.length_b   1.000
_cell.length_c   1.000
_cell.angle_alpha   90.00
_cell.angle_beta   90.00
_cell.angle_gamma   90.00
#
_symmetry.space_group_name_H-M   'P 1'
#
loop_
_entity.id
_entity.type
_entity.pdbx_description
1 polymer ?
#
loop_
_entity_poly.entity_id
_entity_poly.type
_entity_poly.pdbx_seq_one_letter_code
_entity_poly.pdbx_strand_id
1 'polypeptide(L)'
;KSGTGLDVKDQISFSYKTTISNPVKKIKVLGARDYATYRNQSYINTQEVSNFPWEQTDLPFPGVENAEGTYLQGPDDFSNDPYYWQDQIFRTGVTHDLNLNIAGQTKGYDYAISGGYLNQEGIVEGSDYTRYTIKLNLNRQVKDWLKVGTSISGSFANSSIVKTATNNQNNGTEGIIRSALTYPATQTQDDLDNEYSMVAVPTRYADALN
;
A
#
# COMPACT_ATOMS: atom_id res chain seq x y z
N LYS A 1 7.50 56.56 -24.68
CA LYS A 1 6.97 56.75 -23.31
C LYS A 1 7.35 55.50 -22.55
N SER A 2 8.40 55.61 -21.68
CA SER A 2 8.78 54.54 -20.77
C SER A 2 7.61 54.30 -19.82
N GLY A 3 7.03 53.10 -19.88
CA GLY A 3 6.05 52.68 -18.90
C GLY A 3 6.73 52.67 -17.54
N THR A 4 6.26 53.55 -16.67
CA THR A 4 6.59 53.50 -15.24
C THR A 4 6.07 52.17 -14.73
N GLY A 5 7.00 51.22 -14.52
CA GLY A 5 6.65 49.94 -13.90
C GLY A 5 6.02 50.26 -12.54
N LEU A 6 4.77 49.91 -12.41
CA LEU A 6 4.09 49.91 -11.13
C LEU A 6 4.82 48.89 -10.24
N ASP A 7 5.36 49.33 -9.11
CA ASP A 7 5.85 48.44 -8.08
C ASP A 7 4.66 47.61 -7.62
N VAL A 8 4.59 46.38 -8.07
CA VAL A 8 3.60 45.42 -7.58
C VAL A 8 4.13 44.87 -6.26
N LYS A 9 3.39 45.10 -5.18
CA LYS A 9 3.74 44.57 -3.87
C LYS A 9 3.94 43.08 -3.95
N ASP A 10 4.91 42.59 -3.22
CA ASP A 10 5.16 41.14 -3.07
C ASP A 10 3.89 40.41 -2.67
N GLN A 11 3.59 39.34 -3.39
CA GLN A 11 2.50 38.45 -3.12
C GLN A 11 3.06 37.15 -2.54
N ILE A 12 2.64 36.83 -1.34
CA ILE A 12 2.99 35.59 -0.68
C ILE A 12 1.72 34.76 -0.60
N SER A 13 1.75 33.55 -1.13
CA SER A 13 0.68 32.58 -0.99
C SER A 13 1.19 31.29 -0.37
N PHE A 14 0.47 30.81 0.61
CA PHE A 14 0.70 29.54 1.27
C PHE A 14 -0.55 28.69 1.14
N SER A 15 -0.38 27.43 0.78
CA SER A 15 -1.45 26.46 0.81
C SER A 15 -1.01 25.18 1.50
N TYR A 16 -1.88 24.66 2.34
CA TYR A 16 -1.75 23.36 2.99
C TYR A 16 -3.02 22.57 2.76
N LYS A 17 -2.87 21.37 2.24
CA LYS A 17 -3.98 20.44 2.01
C LYS A 17 -3.67 19.11 2.67
N THR A 18 -4.60 18.62 3.44
CA THR A 18 -4.59 17.24 3.94
C THR A 18 -5.68 16.45 3.24
N THR A 19 -5.33 15.26 2.78
CA THR A 19 -6.28 14.33 2.16
C THR A 19 -6.20 12.99 2.91
N ILE A 20 -7.36 12.44 3.24
CA ILE A 20 -7.49 11.12 3.87
C ILE A 20 -8.04 10.16 2.81
N SER A 21 -7.37 9.03 2.62
CA SER A 21 -7.73 8.02 1.64
C SER A 21 -7.98 6.69 2.34
N ASN A 22 -9.10 6.06 2.03
CA ASN A 22 -9.46 4.75 2.55
C ASN A 22 -9.72 3.78 1.39
N PRO A 23 -9.52 2.47 1.57
CA PRO A 23 -9.96 1.48 0.62
C PRO A 23 -11.47 1.60 0.38
N VAL A 24 -11.87 1.68 -0.88
CA VAL A 24 -13.30 1.85 -1.24
C VAL A 24 -14.10 0.58 -0.93
N LYS A 25 -13.49 -0.58 -1.14
CA LYS A 25 -14.14 -1.88 -0.97
C LYS A 25 -13.08 -2.97 -0.77
N LYS A 26 -13.36 -3.88 0.17
CA LYS A 26 -12.64 -5.14 0.32
C LYS A 26 -13.38 -6.26 -0.41
N ILE A 27 -12.65 -7.25 -0.89
CA ILE A 27 -13.22 -8.42 -1.58
C ILE A 27 -13.64 -9.43 -0.51
N LYS A 28 -14.89 -9.88 -0.56
CA LYS A 28 -15.36 -10.91 0.36
C LYS A 28 -14.74 -12.26 -0.03
N VAL A 29 -14.00 -12.85 0.88
CA VAL A 29 -13.40 -14.19 0.80
C VAL A 29 -14.00 -15.07 1.88
N LEU A 30 -13.67 -16.35 1.88
CA LEU A 30 -14.05 -17.24 2.99
C LEU A 30 -13.33 -16.82 4.26
N GLY A 31 -14.05 -16.75 5.37
CA GLY A 31 -13.45 -16.65 6.70
C GLY A 31 -12.80 -17.98 7.11
N ALA A 32 -12.06 -17.99 8.21
CA ALA A 32 -11.28 -19.15 8.62
C ALA A 32 -12.13 -20.40 8.86
N ARG A 33 -13.26 -20.26 9.55
CA ARG A 33 -14.21 -21.37 9.78
C ARG A 33 -14.76 -21.92 8.47
N ASP A 34 -15.25 -21.06 7.59
CA ASP A 34 -15.82 -21.48 6.30
C ASP A 34 -14.75 -22.10 5.41
N TYR A 35 -13.50 -21.56 5.45
CA TYR A 35 -12.37 -22.13 4.73
C TYR A 35 -12.03 -23.54 5.25
N ALA A 36 -11.94 -23.74 6.56
CA ALA A 36 -11.67 -25.04 7.16
C ALA A 36 -12.76 -26.05 6.82
N THR A 37 -14.03 -25.63 6.90
CA THR A 37 -15.18 -26.46 6.51
C THR A 37 -15.11 -26.86 5.03
N TYR A 38 -14.84 -25.91 4.15
CA TYR A 38 -14.67 -26.15 2.71
C TYR A 38 -13.53 -27.15 2.43
N ARG A 39 -12.40 -26.97 3.12
CA ARG A 39 -11.24 -27.88 2.95
C ARG A 39 -11.56 -29.30 3.37
N ASN A 40 -12.24 -29.48 4.50
CA ASN A 40 -12.70 -30.79 4.97
C ASN A 40 -13.66 -31.43 3.96
N GLN A 41 -14.66 -30.68 3.48
CA GLN A 41 -15.60 -31.18 2.49
C GLN A 41 -14.93 -31.55 1.17
N SER A 42 -13.97 -30.73 0.73
CA SER A 42 -13.19 -31.02 -0.48
C SER A 42 -12.38 -32.33 -0.33
N TYR A 43 -11.79 -32.55 0.85
CA TYR A 43 -11.07 -33.78 1.14
C TYR A 43 -12.01 -35.00 1.09
N ILE A 44 -13.15 -34.97 1.80
CA ILE A 44 -14.15 -36.02 1.83
C ILE A 44 -14.61 -36.38 0.41
N ASN A 45 -15.00 -35.37 -0.37
CA ASN A 45 -15.46 -35.60 -1.75
C ASN A 45 -14.37 -36.26 -2.62
N THR A 46 -13.11 -35.92 -2.40
CA THR A 46 -11.98 -36.51 -3.13
C THR A 46 -11.81 -37.99 -2.77
N GLN A 47 -11.90 -38.31 -1.48
CA GLN A 47 -11.79 -39.69 -1.01
C GLN A 47 -12.97 -40.57 -1.48
N GLU A 48 -14.18 -40.01 -1.44
CA GLU A 48 -15.38 -40.72 -1.95
C GLU A 48 -15.27 -41.05 -3.44
N VAL A 49 -14.82 -40.07 -4.26
CA VAL A 49 -14.60 -40.29 -5.71
C VAL A 49 -13.51 -41.33 -5.97
N SER A 50 -12.45 -41.31 -5.17
CA SER A 50 -11.29 -42.19 -5.32
C SER A 50 -11.50 -43.55 -4.65
N ASN A 51 -12.58 -43.72 -3.88
CA ASN A 51 -12.91 -44.91 -3.07
C ASN A 51 -11.75 -45.30 -2.12
N PHE A 52 -11.06 -44.33 -1.56
CA PHE A 52 -10.04 -44.53 -0.52
C PHE A 52 -10.68 -44.47 0.87
N PRO A 53 -10.35 -45.40 1.78
CA PRO A 53 -10.76 -45.27 3.17
C PRO A 53 -10.08 -44.06 3.82
N TRP A 54 -10.81 -43.39 4.72
CA TRP A 54 -10.31 -42.26 5.50
C TRP A 54 -10.90 -42.25 6.91
N GLU A 55 -10.19 -41.64 7.83
CA GLU A 55 -10.62 -41.46 9.21
C GLU A 55 -10.78 -39.96 9.52
N GLN A 56 -11.44 -39.62 10.63
CA GLN A 56 -11.66 -38.23 11.05
C GLN A 56 -10.33 -37.47 11.17
N THR A 57 -9.27 -38.13 11.64
CA THR A 57 -7.92 -37.56 11.82
C THR A 57 -7.21 -37.25 10.50
N ASP A 58 -7.66 -37.79 9.38
CA ASP A 58 -7.09 -37.52 8.05
C ASP A 58 -7.60 -36.19 7.45
N LEU A 59 -8.64 -35.60 8.04
CA LEU A 59 -9.17 -34.35 7.59
C LEU A 59 -8.13 -33.23 7.76
N PRO A 60 -8.08 -32.23 6.87
CA PRO A 60 -7.24 -31.05 7.03
C PRO A 60 -7.48 -30.29 8.35
N PHE A 61 -8.72 -30.32 8.85
CA PHE A 61 -9.13 -29.70 10.12
C PHE A 61 -10.05 -30.66 10.88
N PRO A 62 -9.50 -31.64 11.59
CA PRO A 62 -10.28 -32.75 12.14
C PRO A 62 -11.15 -32.40 13.33
N GLY A 63 -10.74 -31.47 14.18
CA GLY A 63 -11.45 -31.08 15.40
C GLY A 63 -11.49 -32.20 16.47
N VAL A 64 -10.49 -33.08 16.51
CA VAL A 64 -10.39 -34.18 17.43
C VAL A 64 -8.95 -34.38 17.92
N GLU A 65 -8.76 -35.14 18.99
CA GLU A 65 -7.44 -35.56 19.42
C GLU A 65 -6.88 -36.68 18.51
N ASN A 66 -5.59 -36.60 18.21
CA ASN A 66 -4.88 -37.65 17.48
C ASN A 66 -4.49 -38.81 18.44
N ALA A 67 -3.84 -39.86 17.89
CA ALA A 67 -3.42 -41.02 18.66
C ALA A 67 -2.40 -40.66 19.78
N GLU A 68 -1.69 -39.55 19.66
CA GLU A 68 -0.71 -39.06 20.65
C GLU A 68 -1.38 -38.17 21.73
N GLY A 69 -2.70 -37.96 21.69
CA GLY A 69 -3.42 -37.12 22.64
C GLY A 69 -3.28 -35.61 22.37
N THR A 70 -2.86 -35.26 21.15
CA THR A 70 -2.79 -33.84 20.73
C THR A 70 -4.07 -33.44 20.02
N TYR A 71 -4.73 -32.36 20.49
CA TYR A 71 -5.90 -31.85 19.84
C TYR A 71 -5.54 -31.17 18.51
N LEU A 72 -6.19 -31.62 17.44
CA LEU A 72 -6.09 -31.05 16.10
C LEU A 72 -7.26 -30.11 15.86
N GLN A 73 -6.98 -28.86 15.49
CA GLN A 73 -8.00 -27.84 15.30
C GLN A 73 -9.05 -28.25 14.27
N GLY A 74 -10.31 -27.97 14.59
CA GLY A 74 -11.44 -28.12 13.69
C GLY A 74 -12.00 -26.78 13.21
N PRO A 75 -13.00 -26.80 12.31
CA PRO A 75 -13.60 -25.56 11.81
C PRO A 75 -14.12 -24.63 12.89
N ASP A 76 -14.66 -25.17 13.99
CA ASP A 76 -15.26 -24.37 15.07
C ASP A 76 -14.24 -23.66 15.96
N ASP A 77 -12.96 -24.01 15.87
CA ASP A 77 -11.88 -23.37 16.61
C ASP A 77 -11.44 -22.04 15.97
N PHE A 78 -11.94 -21.74 14.78
CA PHE A 78 -11.57 -20.53 14.04
C PHE A 78 -12.65 -19.45 14.10
N SER A 79 -12.23 -18.19 14.12
CA SER A 79 -13.10 -17.05 13.85
C SER A 79 -13.55 -17.06 12.39
N ASN A 80 -14.63 -16.36 12.06
CA ASN A 80 -15.13 -16.30 10.70
C ASN A 80 -15.04 -14.87 10.11
N ASP A 81 -13.92 -14.19 10.35
CA ASP A 81 -13.62 -12.92 9.72
C ASP A 81 -13.19 -13.13 8.24
N PRO A 82 -14.00 -12.68 7.26
CA PRO A 82 -13.69 -12.88 5.86
C PRO A 82 -12.66 -11.89 5.30
N TYR A 83 -12.18 -10.94 6.11
CA TYR A 83 -11.32 -9.86 5.65
C TYR A 83 -9.95 -9.83 6.33
N TYR A 84 -9.65 -10.76 7.20
CA TYR A 84 -8.49 -10.72 8.09
C TYR A 84 -7.19 -10.26 7.39
N TRP A 85 -6.76 -10.94 6.32
CA TRP A 85 -5.52 -10.58 5.61
C TRP A 85 -5.60 -9.25 4.87
N GLN A 86 -6.77 -8.89 4.37
CA GLN A 86 -6.97 -7.58 3.77
C GLN A 86 -6.89 -6.45 4.80
N ASP A 87 -7.28 -6.72 6.05
CA ASP A 87 -7.16 -5.76 7.14
C ASP A 87 -5.70 -5.55 7.56
N GLN A 88 -4.85 -6.56 7.38
CA GLN A 88 -3.41 -6.45 7.66
C GLN A 88 -2.66 -5.61 6.61
N ILE A 89 -3.11 -5.62 5.36
CA ILE A 89 -2.41 -4.95 4.26
C ILE A 89 -2.96 -3.58 3.91
N PHE A 90 -4.19 -3.25 4.34
CA PHE A 90 -4.81 -1.97 4.05
C PHE A 90 -4.85 -1.06 5.26
N ARG A 91 -4.49 0.21 5.03
CA ARG A 91 -4.56 1.27 6.03
C ARG A 91 -5.30 2.50 5.50
N THR A 92 -5.63 3.41 6.40
CA THR A 92 -5.99 4.77 6.03
C THR A 92 -4.72 5.53 5.65
N GLY A 93 -4.61 5.94 4.39
CA GLY A 93 -3.49 6.76 3.93
C GLY A 93 -3.76 8.25 4.14
N VAL A 94 -2.75 8.98 4.58
CA VAL A 94 -2.81 10.44 4.77
C VAL A 94 -1.85 11.10 3.79
N THR A 95 -2.33 12.14 3.12
CA THR A 95 -1.51 12.97 2.23
C THR A 95 -1.42 14.37 2.76
N HIS A 96 -0.20 14.90 2.85
CA HIS A 96 0.10 16.29 3.17
C HIS A 96 0.70 16.97 1.95
N ASP A 97 0.08 18.06 1.50
CA ASP A 97 0.54 18.85 0.37
C ASP A 97 0.68 20.31 0.81
N LEU A 98 1.95 20.78 0.89
CA LEU A 98 2.31 22.15 1.24
C LEU A 98 2.88 22.84 0.02
N ASN A 99 2.40 24.05 -0.24
CA ASN A 99 2.95 24.90 -1.29
C ASN A 99 3.11 26.33 -0.77
N LEU A 100 4.29 26.90 -1.01
CA LEU A 100 4.63 28.30 -0.75
C LEU A 100 5.02 28.95 -2.06
N ASN A 101 4.40 30.08 -2.37
CA ASN A 101 4.75 30.87 -3.53
C ASN A 101 4.97 32.34 -3.11
N ILE A 102 6.04 32.91 -3.59
CA ILE A 102 6.41 34.32 -3.40
C ILE A 102 6.65 34.89 -4.79
N ALA A 103 5.92 35.91 -5.17
CA ALA A 103 6.10 36.57 -6.44
C ALA A 103 6.04 38.09 -6.25
N GLY A 104 6.85 38.82 -6.98
CA GLY A 104 6.88 40.26 -6.92
C GLY A 104 7.46 40.86 -8.16
N GLN A 105 7.21 42.15 -8.30
CA GLN A 105 7.78 42.99 -9.35
C GLN A 105 8.27 44.28 -8.74
N THR A 106 9.52 44.64 -9.00
CA THR A 106 10.11 45.90 -8.64
C THR A 106 10.82 46.48 -9.85
N LYS A 107 11.25 47.74 -9.78
CA LYS A 107 11.85 48.47 -10.93
C LYS A 107 12.86 47.62 -11.71
N GLY A 108 12.41 47.04 -12.83
CA GLY A 108 13.24 46.30 -13.75
C GLY A 108 13.48 44.84 -13.38
N TYR A 109 12.84 44.31 -12.34
CA TYR A 109 12.92 42.90 -11.93
C TYR A 109 11.54 42.31 -11.73
N ASP A 110 11.31 41.15 -12.29
CA ASP A 110 10.19 40.29 -11.98
C ASP A 110 10.73 38.97 -11.37
N TYR A 111 10.20 38.55 -10.27
CA TYR A 111 10.61 37.28 -9.66
C TYR A 111 9.42 36.44 -9.19
N ALA A 112 9.59 35.14 -9.24
CA ALA A 112 8.69 34.20 -8.64
C ALA A 112 9.49 33.03 -8.08
N ILE A 113 9.29 32.74 -6.80
CA ILE A 113 9.91 31.64 -6.07
C ILE A 113 8.78 30.74 -5.57
N SER A 114 8.86 29.46 -5.83
CA SER A 114 7.92 28.50 -5.27
C SER A 114 8.64 27.31 -4.67
N GLY A 115 8.13 26.85 -3.53
CA GLY A 115 8.54 25.63 -2.86
C GLY A 115 7.33 24.75 -2.60
N GLY A 116 7.48 23.45 -2.79
CA GLY A 116 6.43 22.47 -2.53
C GLY A 116 6.97 21.26 -1.77
N TYR A 117 6.17 20.75 -0.87
CA TYR A 117 6.38 19.49 -0.16
C TYR A 117 5.12 18.66 -0.26
N LEU A 118 5.25 17.46 -0.80
CA LEU A 118 4.20 16.45 -0.83
C LEU A 118 4.69 15.22 -0.09
N ASN A 119 3.90 14.78 0.89
CA ASN A 119 4.06 13.49 1.55
C ASN A 119 2.74 12.75 1.43
N GLN A 120 2.78 11.59 0.81
CA GLN A 120 1.60 10.76 0.55
C GLN A 120 1.84 9.36 1.09
N GLU A 121 1.04 8.97 2.07
CA GLU A 121 0.92 7.60 2.51
C GLU A 121 -0.10 6.88 1.62
N GLY A 122 0.28 5.72 1.08
CA GLY A 122 -0.63 4.88 0.32
C GLY A 122 -1.58 4.09 1.22
N ILE A 123 -2.70 3.67 0.65
CA ILE A 123 -3.68 2.80 1.34
C ILE A 123 -3.21 1.35 1.49
N VAL A 124 -2.14 0.96 0.82
CA VAL A 124 -1.45 -0.32 1.01
C VAL A 124 -0.25 -0.07 1.91
N GLU A 125 -0.12 -0.84 2.98
CA GLU A 125 0.98 -0.75 3.93
C GLU A 125 2.33 -0.83 3.21
N GLY A 126 3.31 0.01 3.62
CA GLY A 126 4.62 0.10 2.99
C GLY A 126 4.67 0.89 1.65
N SER A 127 3.55 1.46 1.21
CA SER A 127 3.52 2.31 0.00
C SER A 127 3.52 3.78 0.39
N ASP A 128 4.63 4.48 0.12
CA ASP A 128 4.82 5.88 0.50
C ASP A 128 5.47 6.66 -0.63
N TYR A 129 5.13 7.94 -0.73
CA TYR A 129 5.73 8.86 -1.69
C TYR A 129 5.98 10.22 -1.07
N THR A 130 7.21 10.69 -1.17
CA THR A 130 7.59 12.03 -0.71
C THR A 130 8.25 12.80 -1.84
N ARG A 131 7.84 14.05 -2.04
CA ARG A 131 8.42 14.92 -3.07
C ARG A 131 8.66 16.33 -2.55
N TYR A 132 9.84 16.83 -2.83
CA TYR A 132 10.23 18.22 -2.63
C TYR A 132 10.40 18.89 -3.99
N THR A 133 9.87 20.08 -4.15
CA THR A 133 10.01 20.87 -5.38
C THR A 133 10.45 22.28 -5.06
N ILE A 134 11.31 22.83 -5.90
CA ILE A 134 11.68 24.25 -5.87
C ILE A 134 11.66 24.80 -7.29
N LYS A 135 11.16 26.00 -7.45
CA LYS A 135 11.20 26.71 -8.72
C LYS A 135 11.50 28.18 -8.49
N LEU A 136 12.44 28.68 -9.24
CA LEU A 136 12.85 30.10 -9.26
C LEU A 136 12.73 30.61 -10.68
N ASN A 137 12.00 31.72 -10.85
CA ASN A 137 11.97 32.49 -12.07
C ASN A 137 12.41 33.92 -11.74
N LEU A 138 13.35 34.41 -12.49
CA LEU A 138 13.86 35.76 -12.36
C LEU A 138 13.98 36.37 -13.74
N ASN A 139 13.39 37.54 -13.95
CA ASN A 139 13.52 38.31 -15.17
C ASN A 139 14.01 39.73 -14.83
N ARG A 140 14.86 40.28 -15.66
CA ARG A 140 15.37 41.60 -15.54
C ARG A 140 15.31 42.37 -16.87
N GLN A 141 14.74 43.54 -16.85
CA GLN A 141 14.90 44.53 -17.94
C GLN A 141 16.23 45.23 -17.78
N VAL A 142 17.22 44.84 -18.62
CA VAL A 142 18.60 45.39 -18.55
C VAL A 142 18.70 46.70 -19.31
N LYS A 143 18.02 46.80 -20.46
CA LYS A 143 17.86 47.99 -21.30
C LYS A 143 16.47 47.97 -21.91
N ASP A 144 16.01 49.09 -22.46
CA ASP A 144 14.70 49.20 -23.11
C ASP A 144 14.48 48.12 -24.20
N TRP A 145 15.57 47.72 -24.83
CA TRP A 145 15.57 46.70 -25.90
C TRP A 145 16.03 45.30 -25.43
N LEU A 146 16.48 45.14 -24.16
CA LEU A 146 17.07 43.90 -23.68
C LEU A 146 16.43 43.43 -22.35
N LYS A 147 15.70 42.34 -22.42
CA LYS A 147 15.20 41.61 -21.25
C LYS A 147 15.97 40.29 -21.11
N VAL A 148 16.48 39.99 -19.92
CA VAL A 148 17.19 38.77 -19.58
C VAL A 148 16.39 38.03 -18.50
N GLY A 149 16.20 36.73 -18.68
CA GLY A 149 15.48 35.92 -17.73
C GLY A 149 16.18 34.59 -17.47
N THR A 150 15.98 34.07 -16.28
CA THR A 150 16.40 32.71 -15.90
C THR A 150 15.24 31.99 -15.23
N SER A 151 15.16 30.71 -15.48
CA SER A 151 14.22 29.78 -14.83
C SER A 151 14.99 28.55 -14.37
N ILE A 152 14.96 28.31 -13.07
CA ILE A 152 15.60 27.13 -12.44
C ILE A 152 14.49 26.36 -11.75
N SER A 153 14.45 25.05 -11.97
CA SER A 153 13.55 24.15 -11.25
C SER A 153 14.29 22.89 -10.83
N GLY A 154 13.98 22.42 -9.63
CA GLY A 154 14.48 21.18 -9.08
C GLY A 154 13.36 20.40 -8.42
N SER A 155 13.45 19.08 -8.50
CA SER A 155 12.55 18.17 -7.79
C SER A 155 13.34 16.99 -7.28
N PHE A 156 13.11 16.64 -6.03
CA PHE A 156 13.60 15.42 -5.43
C PHE A 156 12.40 14.60 -4.95
N ALA A 157 12.35 13.34 -5.37
CA ALA A 157 11.28 12.43 -4.98
C ALA A 157 11.87 11.12 -4.45
N ASN A 158 11.26 10.62 -3.39
CA ASN A 158 11.50 9.28 -2.85
C ASN A 158 10.17 8.53 -2.83
N SER A 159 10.19 7.26 -3.25
CA SER A 159 9.00 6.41 -3.20
C SER A 159 9.34 5.01 -2.73
N SER A 160 8.54 4.52 -1.80
CA SER A 160 8.46 3.13 -1.44
C SER A 160 7.22 2.54 -2.11
N ILE A 161 7.40 1.50 -2.91
CA ILE A 161 6.30 0.91 -3.68
C ILE A 161 6.27 -0.58 -3.37
N VAL A 162 5.17 -1.01 -2.78
CA VAL A 162 4.90 -2.44 -2.57
C VAL A 162 4.38 -3.05 -3.88
N LYS A 163 4.87 -4.23 -4.21
CA LYS A 163 4.38 -4.97 -5.37
C LYS A 163 2.93 -5.38 -5.15
N THR A 164 2.00 -4.78 -5.88
CA THR A 164 0.56 -5.08 -5.79
C THR A 164 0.12 -6.18 -6.73
N ALA A 165 0.87 -6.42 -7.81
CA ALA A 165 0.66 -7.52 -8.75
C ALA A 165 1.99 -7.92 -9.40
N THR A 166 2.10 -9.17 -9.80
CA THR A 166 3.21 -9.63 -10.63
C THR A 166 2.70 -10.29 -11.91
N ASN A 167 3.40 -10.07 -13.01
CA ASN A 167 3.13 -10.73 -14.29
C ASN A 167 3.99 -11.99 -14.51
N ASN A 168 4.77 -12.41 -13.51
CA ASN A 168 5.75 -13.46 -13.69
C ASN A 168 5.21 -14.79 -13.22
N GLN A 169 4.76 -15.62 -14.18
CA GLN A 169 4.20 -16.94 -13.92
C GLN A 169 5.23 -17.96 -13.38
N ASN A 170 6.52 -17.64 -13.43
CA ASN A 170 7.58 -18.63 -13.14
C ASN A 170 8.32 -18.43 -11.81
N ASN A 171 8.18 -17.29 -11.11
CA ASN A 171 8.97 -17.00 -9.90
C ASN A 171 8.19 -16.74 -8.62
N GLY A 172 6.93 -17.13 -8.56
CA GLY A 172 6.24 -17.31 -7.28
C GLY A 172 5.97 -16.09 -6.40
N THR A 173 6.51 -14.89 -6.72
CA THR A 173 6.20 -13.67 -5.99
C THR A 173 4.87 -13.11 -6.48
N GLU A 174 3.82 -13.46 -5.79
CA GLU A 174 2.51 -12.85 -5.99
C GLU A 174 2.51 -11.47 -5.33
N GLY A 175 1.79 -10.51 -5.93
CA GLY A 175 1.67 -9.18 -5.32
C GLY A 175 0.88 -9.26 -4.01
N ILE A 176 1.15 -8.34 -3.08
CA ILE A 176 0.58 -8.36 -1.73
C ILE A 176 -0.95 -8.47 -1.70
N ILE A 177 -1.65 -7.83 -2.63
CA ILE A 177 -3.12 -7.89 -2.70
C ILE A 177 -3.60 -9.30 -3.04
N ARG A 178 -2.96 -9.95 -4.03
CA ARG A 178 -3.32 -11.31 -4.39
C ARG A 178 -2.98 -12.27 -3.26
N SER A 179 -1.83 -12.11 -2.63
CA SER A 179 -1.45 -12.91 -1.46
C SER A 179 -2.48 -12.82 -0.35
N ALA A 180 -2.93 -11.61 -0.01
CA ALA A 180 -3.97 -11.43 1.00
C ALA A 180 -5.33 -12.02 0.65
N LEU A 181 -5.62 -12.23 -0.64
CA LEU A 181 -6.87 -12.88 -1.10
C LEU A 181 -6.78 -14.40 -1.15
N THR A 182 -5.58 -14.95 -1.32
CA THR A 182 -5.36 -16.39 -1.52
C THR A 182 -4.75 -17.08 -0.32
N TYR A 183 -4.24 -16.33 0.63
CA TYR A 183 -3.62 -16.89 1.83
C TYR A 183 -4.68 -17.54 2.74
N PRO A 184 -4.39 -18.71 3.36
CA PRO A 184 -5.34 -19.38 4.22
C PRO A 184 -5.78 -18.52 5.39
N ALA A 185 -7.07 -18.30 5.52
CA ALA A 185 -7.65 -17.51 6.61
C ALA A 185 -7.53 -18.21 7.99
N THR A 186 -7.16 -19.50 8.01
CA THR A 186 -6.89 -20.27 9.23
C THR A 186 -5.54 -19.98 9.86
N GLN A 187 -4.68 -19.21 9.20
CA GLN A 187 -3.40 -18.75 9.72
C GLN A 187 -3.50 -17.28 10.13
N THR A 188 -2.84 -16.93 11.23
CA THR A 188 -2.77 -15.56 11.75
C THR A 188 -1.33 -15.04 11.63
N GLN A 189 -1.14 -13.73 11.88
CA GLN A 189 0.21 -13.14 11.94
C GLN A 189 1.05 -13.80 13.05
N ASP A 190 0.43 -14.10 14.19
CA ASP A 190 1.11 -14.77 15.31
C ASP A 190 1.63 -16.15 14.91
N ASP A 191 0.92 -16.86 14.01
CA ASP A 191 1.40 -18.15 13.49
C ASP A 191 2.60 -17.99 12.57
N LEU A 192 2.69 -16.88 11.84
CA LEU A 192 3.84 -16.58 10.98
C LEU A 192 5.08 -16.16 11.78
N ASP A 193 4.88 -15.44 12.88
CA ASP A 193 5.95 -14.93 13.73
C ASP A 193 6.51 -16.03 14.67
N ASN A 194 5.78 -17.15 14.84
CA ASN A 194 6.24 -18.30 15.60
C ASN A 194 7.05 -19.25 14.72
N GLU A 195 8.34 -19.36 15.02
CA GLU A 195 9.31 -20.26 14.37
C GLU A 195 8.92 -21.76 14.40
N TYR A 196 7.90 -22.10 15.19
CA TYR A 196 7.33 -23.44 15.36
C TYR A 196 6.02 -23.68 14.59
N SER A 197 5.57 -22.70 13.79
CA SER A 197 4.43 -22.93 12.91
C SER A 197 4.81 -24.00 11.87
N MET A 198 4.40 -25.23 12.12
CA MET A 198 4.68 -26.40 11.28
C MET A 198 3.91 -26.36 9.95
N VAL A 199 3.14 -25.34 9.73
CA VAL A 199 2.54 -25.11 8.42
C VAL A 199 3.58 -24.41 7.57
N ALA A 200 4.21 -25.17 6.67
CA ALA A 200 5.12 -24.60 5.68
C ALA A 200 4.36 -23.54 4.89
N VAL A 201 4.48 -22.31 5.35
CA VAL A 201 4.08 -21.14 4.56
C VAL A 201 4.91 -21.23 3.28
N PRO A 202 4.30 -21.36 2.11
CA PRO A 202 5.07 -21.33 0.89
C PRO A 202 5.85 -20.02 0.90
N THR A 203 7.19 -20.08 0.83
CA THR A 203 8.10 -18.93 0.90
C THR A 203 7.66 -17.76 0.02
N ARG A 204 6.96 -18.06 -1.08
CA ARG A 204 6.35 -17.08 -1.99
C ARG A 204 5.29 -16.16 -1.36
N TYR A 205 4.71 -16.53 -0.21
CA TYR A 205 3.73 -15.70 0.50
C TYR A 205 4.37 -14.88 1.62
N ALA A 206 5.34 -15.45 2.33
CA ALA A 206 6.09 -14.75 3.35
C ALA A 206 6.81 -13.52 2.79
N ASP A 207 7.43 -13.65 1.59
CA ASP A 207 8.11 -12.55 0.90
C ASP A 207 7.17 -11.43 0.41
N ALA A 208 5.87 -11.68 0.35
CA ALA A 208 4.91 -10.68 -0.07
C ALA A 208 4.32 -9.87 1.10
N LEU A 209 4.43 -10.40 2.33
CA LEU A 209 3.92 -9.76 3.55
C LEU A 209 5.04 -9.09 4.39
N ASN A 210 6.31 -9.39 4.11
CA ASN A 210 7.50 -8.73 4.63
C ASN A 210 8.08 -7.77 3.57
#